data_8d9b3d80b07a2ef878404c25921b0438
#
_entry.id   8d9b3d80b07a2ef878404c25921b0438
#
_cell.length_a   1.000
_cell.length_b   1.000
_cell.length_c   1.000
_cell.angle_alpha   90.00
_cell.angle_beta   90.00
_cell.angle_gamma   90.00
#
_symmetry.space_group_name_H-M   'P 1'
#
loop_
_entity.id
_entity.type
_entity.pdbx_description
1 polymer ?
#
loop_
_entity_poly.entity_id
_entity_poly.type
_entity_poly.pdbx_seq_one_letter_code
_entity_poly.pdbx_strand_id
1 'polypeptide(L)'
;MSKYNYNVLDLFCGCGGLSKGFEMAGFNIIGGVDFNKEAIDTFNFNFKGSKGIYTDILNIDEEKIKEIFGNKVDIIIGGPPCQGFSSANRNKVDDDPRNKLFFQFVKFVDVFKPKVVVIENVRGIVTENNGYAKKEIYKIFEKRGYK
;
A
#
# COMPACT_ATOMS: atom_id res chain seq x y z
N MET A 1 -3.43 17.96 -15.83
CA MET A 1 -2.04 18.10 -15.34
C MET A 1 -2.06 18.05 -13.81
N SER A 2 -1.19 17.26 -13.18
CA SER A 2 -1.09 17.21 -11.72
C SER A 2 -0.64 18.58 -11.18
N LYS A 3 -1.31 19.04 -10.11
CA LYS A 3 -0.97 20.30 -9.41
C LYS A 3 0.34 20.17 -8.61
N TYR A 4 0.62 18.97 -8.13
CA TYR A 4 1.79 18.67 -7.32
C TYR A 4 2.68 17.65 -8.04
N ASN A 5 3.99 17.85 -8.02
CA ASN A 5 4.95 16.95 -8.64
C ASN A 5 5.34 15.80 -7.69
N TYR A 6 4.32 15.14 -7.09
CA TYR A 6 4.49 13.98 -6.25
C TYR A 6 3.88 12.75 -6.90
N ASN A 7 4.68 11.71 -7.03
CA ASN A 7 4.31 10.43 -7.59
C ASN A 7 3.70 9.52 -6.52
N VAL A 8 2.49 9.04 -6.77
CA VAL A 8 1.72 8.16 -5.89
C VAL A 8 1.65 6.75 -6.48
N LEU A 9 1.99 5.77 -5.68
CA LEU A 9 1.81 4.34 -5.98
C LEU A 9 0.74 3.77 -5.05
N ASP A 10 -0.27 3.09 -5.61
CA ASP A 10 -1.39 2.50 -4.88
C ASP A 10 -1.25 0.97 -4.81
N LEU A 11 -1.05 0.44 -3.63
CA LEU A 11 -0.94 -0.99 -3.38
C LEU A 11 -2.27 -1.53 -2.85
N PHE A 12 -2.72 -2.66 -3.39
CA PHE A 12 -4.08 -3.18 -3.19
C PHE A 12 -5.14 -2.19 -3.72
N CYS A 13 -4.88 -1.66 -4.92
CA CYS A 13 -5.58 -0.51 -5.46
C CYS A 13 -7.04 -0.77 -5.85
N GLY A 14 -7.44 -2.04 -6.02
CA GLY A 14 -8.75 -2.37 -6.57
C GLY A 14 -8.97 -1.65 -7.91
N CYS A 15 -10.14 -1.04 -8.08
CA CYS A 15 -10.47 -0.23 -9.25
C CYS A 15 -9.94 1.23 -9.18
N GLY A 16 -9.17 1.57 -8.14
CA GLY A 16 -8.52 2.88 -7.99
C GLY A 16 -9.34 3.94 -7.24
N GLY A 17 -10.21 3.52 -6.30
CA GLY A 17 -11.02 4.48 -5.54
C GLY A 17 -10.17 5.46 -4.72
N LEU A 18 -9.18 4.96 -3.98
CA LEU A 18 -8.24 5.78 -3.20
C LEU A 18 -7.36 6.63 -4.14
N SER A 19 -6.80 6.02 -5.19
CA SER A 19 -6.06 6.72 -6.24
C SER A 19 -6.83 7.89 -6.84
N LYS A 20 -8.15 7.74 -7.06
CA LYS A 20 -8.99 8.80 -7.63
C LYS A 20 -9.08 10.00 -6.71
N GLY A 21 -9.16 9.78 -5.39
CA GLY A 21 -9.13 10.87 -4.42
C GLY A 21 -7.83 11.66 -4.48
N PHE A 22 -6.68 10.97 -4.58
CA PHE A 22 -5.37 11.61 -4.73
C PHE A 22 -5.23 12.34 -6.07
N GLU A 23 -5.68 11.76 -7.18
CA GLU A 23 -5.69 12.42 -8.49
C GLU A 23 -6.51 13.70 -8.47
N MET A 24 -7.73 13.66 -7.89
CA MET A 24 -8.59 14.85 -7.74
C MET A 24 -7.96 15.93 -6.85
N ALA A 25 -7.14 15.54 -5.87
CA ALA A 25 -6.36 16.47 -5.06
C ALA A 25 -5.14 17.05 -5.80
N GLY A 26 -4.83 16.55 -7.00
CA GLY A 26 -3.77 17.07 -7.87
C GLY A 26 -2.45 16.33 -7.79
N PHE A 27 -2.42 15.12 -7.22
CA PHE A 27 -1.26 14.25 -7.22
C PHE A 27 -1.13 13.45 -8.53
N ASN A 28 0.07 12.96 -8.82
CA ASN A 28 0.35 12.14 -10.00
C ASN A 28 0.28 10.65 -9.63
N ILE A 29 -0.75 9.95 -10.08
CA ILE A 29 -0.85 8.49 -9.90
C ILE A 29 0.05 7.82 -10.95
N ILE A 30 1.11 7.16 -10.52
CA ILE A 30 2.04 6.46 -11.43
C ILE A 30 1.66 5.01 -11.67
N GLY A 31 0.92 4.40 -10.76
CA GLY A 31 0.44 3.04 -10.93
C GLY A 31 -0.28 2.48 -9.72
N GLY A 32 -0.75 1.26 -9.89
CA GLY A 32 -1.39 0.47 -8.85
C GLY A 32 -1.12 -1.02 -9.02
N VAL A 33 -1.21 -1.77 -7.93
CA VAL A 33 -1.05 -3.23 -7.90
C VAL A 33 -2.27 -3.85 -7.25
N ASP A 34 -2.86 -4.84 -7.88
CA ASP A 34 -3.93 -5.66 -7.32
C ASP A 34 -3.91 -7.08 -7.91
N PHE A 35 -4.45 -8.05 -7.18
CA PHE A 35 -4.59 -9.43 -7.64
C PHE A 35 -5.91 -9.71 -8.36
N ASN A 36 -6.83 -8.76 -8.41
CA ASN A 36 -8.11 -8.86 -9.11
C ASN A 36 -7.98 -8.25 -10.51
N LYS A 37 -8.12 -9.10 -11.53
CA LYS A 37 -7.95 -8.70 -12.93
C LYS A 37 -8.97 -7.65 -13.36
N GLU A 38 -10.23 -7.84 -13.04
CA GLU A 38 -11.33 -6.95 -13.44
C GLU A 38 -11.18 -5.56 -12.79
N ALA A 39 -10.68 -5.54 -11.55
CA ALA A 39 -10.36 -4.30 -10.87
C ALA A 39 -9.23 -3.55 -11.57
N ILE A 40 -8.15 -4.25 -11.95
CA ILE A 40 -7.02 -3.66 -12.69
C ILE A 40 -7.44 -3.19 -14.09
N ASP A 41 -8.30 -3.92 -14.79
CA ASP A 41 -8.83 -3.49 -16.08
C ASP A 41 -9.59 -2.15 -15.91
N THR A 42 -10.37 -2.02 -14.84
CA THR A 42 -11.07 -0.78 -14.49
C THR A 42 -10.09 0.34 -14.09
N PHE A 43 -9.07 0.02 -13.29
CA PHE A 43 -8.01 0.96 -12.93
C PHE A 43 -7.33 1.53 -14.19
N ASN A 44 -6.88 0.66 -15.10
CA ASN A 44 -6.23 1.05 -16.35
C ASN A 44 -7.15 1.84 -17.30
N PHE A 45 -8.46 1.60 -17.25
CA PHE A 45 -9.43 2.38 -17.99
C PHE A 45 -9.51 3.83 -17.44
N ASN A 46 -9.50 4.00 -16.12
CA ASN A 46 -9.64 5.28 -15.44
C ASN A 46 -8.35 6.11 -15.41
N PHE A 47 -7.18 5.47 -15.36
CA PHE A 47 -5.88 6.13 -15.18
C PHE A 47 -4.97 5.90 -16.39
N LYS A 48 -5.27 6.56 -17.53
CA LYS A 48 -4.61 6.36 -18.83
C LYS A 48 -3.09 6.57 -18.85
N GLY A 49 -2.54 7.34 -17.91
CA GLY A 49 -1.09 7.60 -17.80
C GLY A 49 -0.37 6.72 -16.78
N SER A 50 -1.10 5.85 -16.08
CA SER A 50 -0.60 5.05 -14.97
C SER A 50 -0.45 3.57 -15.37
N LYS A 51 0.29 2.80 -14.58
CA LYS A 51 0.51 1.36 -14.80
C LYS A 51 -0.26 0.55 -13.74
N GLY A 52 -1.45 0.06 -14.06
CA GLY A 52 -2.14 -0.94 -13.24
C GLY A 52 -1.58 -2.34 -13.53
N ILE A 53 -1.07 -3.01 -12.51
CA ILE A 53 -0.41 -4.32 -12.61
C ILE A 53 -1.28 -5.37 -11.94
N TYR A 54 -1.78 -6.30 -12.76
CA TYR A 54 -2.47 -7.50 -12.30
C TYR A 54 -1.45 -8.53 -11.83
N THR A 55 -1.31 -8.71 -10.53
CA THR A 55 -0.43 -9.74 -9.95
C THR A 55 -0.71 -9.92 -8.46
N ASP A 56 -0.34 -11.10 -7.94
CA ASP A 56 -0.18 -11.24 -6.50
C ASP A 56 1.07 -10.45 -6.08
N ILE A 57 0.90 -9.50 -5.18
CA ILE A 57 1.98 -8.63 -4.69
C ILE A 57 3.14 -9.42 -4.05
N LEU A 58 2.89 -10.63 -3.56
CA LEU A 58 3.91 -11.53 -3.03
C LEU A 58 4.89 -12.04 -4.10
N ASN A 59 4.49 -12.01 -5.37
CA ASN A 59 5.29 -12.47 -6.51
C ASN A 59 6.17 -11.37 -7.12
N ILE A 60 6.18 -10.16 -6.55
CA ILE A 60 7.01 -9.06 -7.04
C ILE A 60 8.24 -8.92 -6.14
N ASP A 61 9.43 -9.11 -6.71
CA ASP A 61 10.70 -8.82 -6.05
C ASP A 61 11.10 -7.33 -6.15
N GLU A 62 12.19 -6.95 -5.49
CA GLU A 62 12.63 -5.55 -5.41
C GLU A 62 13.10 -4.99 -6.77
N GLU A 63 13.76 -5.82 -7.60
CA GLU A 63 14.23 -5.40 -8.92
C GLU A 63 13.03 -5.15 -9.83
N LYS A 64 12.08 -6.07 -9.82
CA LYS A 64 10.83 -5.96 -10.58
C LYS A 64 10.00 -4.75 -10.19
N ILE A 65 9.91 -4.44 -8.89
CA ILE A 65 9.22 -3.25 -8.39
C ILE A 65 9.83 -1.98 -9.01
N LYS A 66 11.16 -1.85 -9.01
CA LYS A 66 11.86 -0.68 -9.56
C LYS A 66 11.79 -0.62 -11.08
N GLU A 67 11.87 -1.76 -11.75
CA GLU A 67 11.70 -1.85 -13.21
C GLU A 67 10.32 -1.32 -13.65
N ILE A 68 9.26 -1.71 -12.94
CA ILE A 68 7.88 -1.37 -13.29
C ILE A 68 7.57 0.11 -13.02
N PHE A 69 7.90 0.61 -11.81
CA PHE A 69 7.45 1.91 -11.32
C PHE A 69 8.54 2.99 -11.34
N GLY A 70 9.76 2.64 -11.74
CA GLY A 70 10.92 3.55 -11.68
C GLY A 70 11.42 3.76 -10.26
N ASN A 71 12.30 4.73 -10.09
CA ASN A 71 12.95 4.98 -8.80
C ASN A 71 12.31 6.09 -7.96
N LYS A 72 11.37 6.84 -8.54
CA LYS A 72 10.77 8.00 -7.88
C LYS A 72 9.32 7.75 -7.50
N VAL A 73 9.12 7.25 -6.29
CA VAL A 73 7.81 7.13 -5.63
C VAL A 73 7.85 8.03 -4.39
N ASP A 74 7.04 9.08 -4.36
CA ASP A 74 7.01 10.04 -3.26
C ASP A 74 5.99 9.65 -2.18
N ILE A 75 4.92 8.99 -2.57
CA ILE A 75 3.81 8.59 -1.69
C ILE A 75 3.41 7.16 -2.02
N ILE A 76 3.29 6.32 -1.01
CA ILE A 76 2.67 5.00 -1.12
C ILE A 76 1.36 5.02 -0.35
N ILE A 77 0.29 4.62 -1.04
CA ILE A 77 -1.04 4.47 -0.46
C ILE A 77 -1.51 3.02 -0.61
N GLY A 78 -2.49 2.59 0.18
CA GLY A 78 -3.13 1.30 -0.02
C GLY A 78 -3.85 0.75 1.20
N GLY A 79 -4.60 -0.34 0.97
CA GLY A 79 -5.39 -1.05 1.98
C GLY A 79 -4.89 -2.48 2.22
N PRO A 80 -3.68 -2.69 2.78
CA PRO A 80 -3.19 -4.04 3.05
C PRO A 80 -4.07 -4.76 4.08
N PRO A 81 -4.39 -6.06 3.90
CA PRO A 81 -5.09 -6.84 4.91
C PRO A 81 -4.27 -6.93 6.21
N CYS A 82 -4.91 -6.60 7.35
CA CYS A 82 -4.26 -6.58 8.67
C CYS A 82 -4.89 -7.58 9.66
N GLN A 83 -5.49 -8.66 9.18
CA GLN A 83 -6.24 -9.61 10.01
C GLN A 83 -5.38 -10.33 11.06
N GLY A 84 -4.11 -10.58 10.79
CA GLY A 84 -3.20 -11.23 11.73
C GLY A 84 -2.83 -10.40 12.95
N PHE A 85 -2.99 -9.08 12.87
CA PHE A 85 -2.76 -8.20 14.02
C PHE A 85 -3.90 -8.22 15.05
N SER A 86 -5.11 -8.60 14.64
CA SER A 86 -6.28 -8.63 15.52
C SER A 86 -6.39 -9.90 16.37
N SER A 87 -5.62 -10.94 16.10
CA SER A 87 -5.63 -12.18 16.86
C SER A 87 -4.69 -12.14 18.07
N ALA A 88 -5.15 -12.75 19.18
CA ALA A 88 -4.60 -12.64 20.52
C ALA A 88 -3.17 -13.20 20.75
N ASN A 89 -2.45 -13.63 19.76
CA ASN A 89 -1.12 -14.19 19.94
C ASN A 89 -0.04 -13.10 19.78
N ARG A 90 0.17 -12.33 20.85
CA ARG A 90 1.00 -11.13 20.94
C ARG A 90 2.50 -11.37 20.64
N ASN A 91 2.96 -12.62 20.55
CA ASN A 91 4.40 -12.94 20.54
C ASN A 91 4.95 -13.19 19.12
N LYS A 92 4.16 -13.17 18.04
CA LYS A 92 4.58 -13.56 16.71
C LYS A 92 3.87 -12.77 15.59
N VAL A 93 3.86 -11.45 15.67
CA VAL A 93 3.27 -10.59 14.61
C VAL A 93 3.99 -10.83 13.26
N ASP A 94 5.32 -10.97 13.31
CA ASP A 94 6.15 -11.13 12.11
C ASP A 94 6.01 -12.53 11.49
N ASP A 95 5.69 -13.55 12.28
CA ASP A 95 5.58 -14.95 11.85
C ASP A 95 4.15 -15.35 11.44
N ASP A 96 3.15 -14.50 11.67
CA ASP A 96 1.76 -14.83 11.33
C ASP A 96 1.56 -14.76 9.81
N PRO A 97 1.23 -15.89 9.14
CA PRO A 97 1.07 -15.93 7.68
C PRO A 97 -0.02 -14.97 7.16
N ARG A 98 -0.98 -14.56 8.00
CA ARG A 98 -2.03 -13.59 7.64
C ARG A 98 -1.47 -12.17 7.46
N ASN A 99 -0.30 -11.88 8.01
CA ASN A 99 0.36 -10.58 7.90
C ASN A 99 1.32 -10.47 6.69
N LYS A 100 1.51 -11.55 5.92
CA LYS A 100 2.42 -11.55 4.76
C LYS A 100 2.13 -10.40 3.78
N LEU A 101 0.87 -10.14 3.49
CA LEU A 101 0.48 -9.06 2.58
C LEU A 101 0.81 -7.67 3.14
N PHE A 102 0.61 -7.47 4.45
CA PHE A 102 1.02 -6.24 5.11
C PHE A 102 2.55 -6.05 5.05
N PHE A 103 3.34 -7.09 5.33
CA PHE A 103 4.79 -7.00 5.26
C PHE A 103 5.30 -6.82 3.82
N GLN A 104 4.58 -7.32 2.82
CA GLN A 104 4.90 -7.00 1.43
C GLN A 104 4.66 -5.51 1.13
N PHE A 105 3.59 -4.91 1.66
CA PHE A 105 3.39 -3.45 1.60
C PHE A 105 4.57 -2.71 2.24
N VAL A 106 5.01 -3.13 3.43
CA VAL A 106 6.18 -2.55 4.11
C VAL A 106 7.45 -2.69 3.28
N LYS A 107 7.64 -3.81 2.57
CA LYS A 107 8.77 -4.01 1.65
C LYS A 107 8.80 -2.95 0.54
N PHE A 108 7.67 -2.60 -0.07
CA PHE A 108 7.60 -1.49 -1.03
C PHE A 108 8.02 -0.16 -0.39
N VAL A 109 7.62 0.08 0.85
CA VAL A 109 8.05 1.29 1.60
C VAL A 109 9.57 1.27 1.83
N ASP A 110 10.16 0.13 2.18
CA ASP A 110 11.60 -0.01 2.37
C ASP A 110 12.39 0.21 1.06
N VAL A 111 11.84 -0.23 -0.08
CA VAL A 111 12.46 -0.08 -1.41
C VAL A 111 12.46 1.36 -1.89
N PHE A 112 11.31 2.05 -1.78
CA PHE A 112 11.14 3.40 -2.34
C PHE A 112 11.42 4.51 -1.36
N LYS A 113 11.35 4.26 -0.04
CA LYS A 113 11.49 5.25 1.04
C LYS A 113 10.65 6.51 0.76
N PRO A 114 9.33 6.37 0.54
CA PRO A 114 8.46 7.48 0.19
C PRO A 114 8.44 8.51 1.32
N LYS A 115 8.09 9.76 1.01
CA LYS A 115 7.92 10.84 1.99
C LYS A 115 6.70 10.63 2.88
N VAL A 116 5.66 10.01 2.33
CA VAL A 116 4.37 9.77 3.01
C VAL A 116 3.90 8.35 2.73
N VAL A 117 3.36 7.71 3.75
CA VAL A 117 2.68 6.42 3.67
C VAL A 117 1.26 6.60 4.18
N VAL A 118 0.27 6.17 3.41
CA VAL A 118 -1.14 6.18 3.81
C VAL A 118 -1.70 4.78 3.76
N ILE A 119 -2.15 4.29 4.91
CA ILE A 119 -2.77 2.97 5.04
C ILE A 119 -4.26 3.15 5.33
N GLU A 120 -5.09 2.69 4.40
CA GLU A 120 -6.52 2.56 4.59
C GLU A 120 -6.80 1.22 5.28
N ASN A 121 -7.73 1.20 6.23
CA ASN A 121 -8.14 -0.05 6.87
C ASN A 121 -9.52 0.09 7.53
N VAL A 122 -10.11 -1.05 7.88
CA VAL A 122 -11.41 -1.09 8.54
C VAL A 122 -11.33 -0.54 9.97
N ARG A 123 -12.44 0.01 10.47
CA ARG A 123 -12.52 0.63 11.81
C ARG A 123 -12.05 -0.30 12.94
N GLY A 124 -12.24 -1.61 12.79
CA GLY A 124 -11.81 -2.63 13.76
C GLY A 124 -10.32 -2.55 14.13
N ILE A 125 -9.44 -2.11 13.22
CA ILE A 125 -8.00 -1.99 13.51
C ILE A 125 -7.68 -1.02 14.65
N VAL A 126 -8.56 -0.06 14.90
CA VAL A 126 -8.41 0.94 15.97
C VAL A 126 -9.09 0.50 17.27
N THR A 127 -10.19 -0.25 17.16
CA THR A 127 -11.07 -0.56 18.32
C THR A 127 -10.83 -1.95 18.89
N GLU A 128 -10.49 -2.94 18.05
CA GLU A 128 -10.26 -4.30 18.52
C GLU A 128 -8.99 -4.42 19.36
N ASN A 129 -9.03 -5.28 20.37
CA ASN A 129 -7.92 -5.55 21.28
C ASN A 129 -7.24 -4.27 21.83
N ASN A 130 -8.02 -3.25 22.19
CA ASN A 130 -7.54 -1.95 22.68
C ASN A 130 -6.58 -1.25 21.69
N GLY A 131 -6.81 -1.42 20.39
CA GLY A 131 -6.02 -0.81 19.33
C GLY A 131 -4.61 -1.41 19.19
N TYR A 132 -4.44 -2.67 19.60
CA TYR A 132 -3.15 -3.37 19.51
C TYR A 132 -2.57 -3.34 18.08
N ALA A 133 -3.39 -3.69 17.08
CA ALA A 133 -2.98 -3.69 15.68
C ALA A 133 -2.44 -2.31 15.25
N LYS A 134 -3.17 -1.25 15.57
CA LYS A 134 -2.72 0.13 15.29
C LYS A 134 -1.35 0.41 15.92
N LYS A 135 -1.16 0.05 17.20
CA LYS A 135 0.11 0.30 17.92
C LYS A 135 1.29 -0.44 17.28
N GLU A 136 1.10 -1.69 16.87
CA GLU A 136 2.15 -2.47 16.21
C GLU A 136 2.50 -1.89 14.83
N ILE A 137 1.50 -1.50 14.03
CA ILE A 137 1.71 -0.83 12.75
C ILE A 137 2.52 0.45 12.94
N TYR A 138 2.13 1.30 13.90
CA TYR A 138 2.89 2.52 14.21
C TYR A 138 4.35 2.21 14.56
N LYS A 139 4.62 1.24 15.44
CA LYS A 139 5.99 0.83 15.79
C LYS A 139 6.81 0.39 14.57
N ILE A 140 6.18 -0.34 13.62
CA ILE A 140 6.85 -0.79 12.39
C ILE A 140 7.30 0.41 11.55
N PHE A 141 6.46 1.46 11.44
CA PHE A 141 6.78 2.65 10.66
C PHE A 141 7.68 3.64 11.41
N GLU A 142 7.54 3.79 12.74
CA GLU A 142 8.44 4.58 13.57
C GLU A 142 9.90 4.09 13.48
N LYS A 143 10.12 2.76 13.49
CA LYS A 143 11.46 2.17 13.28
C LYS A 143 12.08 2.53 11.92
N ARG A 144 11.26 2.96 10.95
CA ARG A 144 11.65 3.41 9.60
C ARG A 144 11.72 4.92 9.47
N GLY A 145 11.51 5.66 10.57
CA GLY A 145 11.59 7.11 10.62
C GLY A 145 10.30 7.86 10.27
N TYR A 146 9.19 7.15 10.07
CA TYR A 146 7.87 7.77 9.90
C TYR A 146 7.27 8.14 11.26
N LYS A 147 6.44 9.20 11.27
CA LYS A 147 5.77 9.75 12.47
C LYS A 147 4.26 9.73 12.30
#